data_1313c039c6b48261cbb28fb5ffbc36fd
#
_entry.id   1313c039c6b48261cbb28fb5ffbc36fd
#
_cell.length_a   1.000
_cell.length_b   1.000
_cell.length_c   1.000
_cell.angle_alpha   90.00
_cell.angle_beta   90.00
_cell.angle_gamma   90.00
#
_symmetry.space_group_name_H-M   'P 1'
#
loop_
_entity.id
_entity.type
_entity.pdbx_description
1 polymer ?
#
loop_
_entity_poly.entity_id
_entity_poly.type
_entity_poly.pdbx_seq_one_letter_code
_entity_poly.pdbx_strand_id
1 'polypeptide(L)'
;MMLNKARTDIFSIMTLPAWSKRKNFTINIWLLCGLLFFGCNTSNGQKKNKTAPLPAAAKKDSTAAPEMVKPAPPAVLDTALYNKMVMHLLNDTAKHGWPVKADYPLPGAILPFNRVVAYYGNFYSTHMGVLGEYPPDEMLKRLMAEVEKWRKADPQTPVIPAIHYIAVTAQGSPGKGGKYRLRMPFTQIDKAIELAKKIDAVVFLDVQVGQSTLQQEIPLLEKYLIMPQVHLAIDPEFSMKTGRKPGTIIGTFDAADINYASDYLVGLVKKYNLPPKILCVHRFTMDMVTNYKRIKLHRETQIVMDMDGWGFPAKKVNSYTIAVMNEPVQFTGFKLFYKNDIITPPWKKMMTPDEVLSKLYPKPVYIQYQ
;
A
#
# COMPACT_ATOMS: atom_id res chain seq x y z
N MET A 1 75.22 -0.47 -14.08
CA MET A 1 75.74 -0.79 -12.74
C MET A 1 74.60 -0.56 -11.75
N MET A 2 74.00 -1.69 -11.30
CA MET A 2 73.43 -1.94 -9.96
C MET A 2 72.43 -0.89 -9.43
N LEU A 3 71.30 -1.19 -8.85
CA LEU A 3 70.69 -2.45 -8.34
C LEU A 3 69.20 -2.23 -8.16
N ASN A 4 68.48 -3.23 -8.47
CA ASN A 4 67.18 -3.65 -8.00
C ASN A 4 67.00 -3.69 -6.47
N LYS A 5 65.79 -3.50 -6.01
CA LYS A 5 65.06 -4.16 -4.91
C LYS A 5 64.20 -3.11 -4.18
N ALA A 6 63.01 -3.33 -3.77
CA ALA A 6 62.08 -4.45 -3.69
C ALA A 6 60.68 -3.86 -3.46
N ARG A 7 59.74 -4.35 -4.19
CA ARG A 7 58.32 -4.31 -3.80
C ARG A 7 57.96 -5.71 -3.36
N THR A 8 57.65 -5.90 -2.13
CA THR A 8 56.88 -7.09 -1.67
C THR A 8 55.96 -6.71 -0.51
N ASP A 9 54.70 -7.02 -0.76
CA ASP A 9 53.74 -7.64 0.13
C ASP A 9 53.17 -6.87 1.32
N ILE A 10 51.89 -6.47 1.20
CA ILE A 10 50.90 -6.71 2.25
C ILE A 10 49.55 -7.01 1.56
N PHE A 11 49.35 -8.26 1.16
CA PHE A 11 48.05 -8.88 1.05
C PHE A 11 47.88 -9.81 2.27
N SER A 12 47.29 -9.30 3.35
CA SER A 12 46.86 -10.13 4.47
C SER A 12 45.45 -10.65 4.14
N ILE A 13 45.40 -11.91 3.72
CA ILE A 13 44.20 -12.70 3.55
C ILE A 13 43.65 -13.01 4.95
N MET A 14 42.59 -12.35 5.37
CA MET A 14 41.76 -12.83 6.47
C MET A 14 40.86 -13.97 5.96
N THR A 15 41.29 -15.17 6.18
CA THR A 15 40.49 -16.39 6.07
C THR A 15 39.40 -16.39 7.14
N LEU A 16 38.14 -16.34 6.70
CA LEU A 16 36.98 -16.60 7.55
C LEU A 16 36.95 -18.10 7.93
N PRO A 17 36.67 -18.45 9.19
CA PRO A 17 36.54 -19.85 9.56
C PRO A 17 35.26 -20.46 9.00
N ALA A 18 35.42 -21.65 8.44
CA ALA A 18 34.34 -22.52 7.98
C ALA A 18 33.33 -22.83 9.14
N TRP A 19 32.13 -22.33 9.01
CA TRP A 19 31.02 -22.74 9.87
C TRP A 19 30.29 -23.93 9.27
N SER A 20 30.80 -25.10 9.60
CA SER A 20 30.06 -26.34 9.52
C SER A 20 29.32 -26.50 10.86
N LYS A 21 27.99 -26.36 10.82
CA LYS A 21 26.99 -27.16 11.52
C LYS A 21 25.63 -26.44 11.39
N ARG A 22 24.81 -27.01 10.53
CA ARG A 22 23.38 -26.71 10.46
C ARG A 22 22.74 -26.95 11.82
N LYS A 23 22.33 -25.88 12.51
CA LYS A 23 21.24 -25.96 13.48
C LYS A 23 20.01 -25.37 12.81
N ASN A 24 18.99 -26.19 12.66
CA ASN A 24 17.66 -25.79 12.21
C ASN A 24 17.14 -24.67 13.12
N PHE A 25 17.21 -23.45 12.63
CA PHE A 25 16.51 -22.32 13.21
C PHE A 25 15.10 -22.38 12.65
N THR A 26 14.20 -23.04 13.34
CA THR A 26 12.77 -22.89 13.15
C THR A 26 12.41 -21.47 13.54
N ILE A 27 12.20 -20.62 12.54
CA ILE A 27 11.60 -19.30 12.74
C ILE A 27 10.14 -19.57 13.10
N ASN A 28 9.83 -19.53 14.38
CA ASN A 28 8.45 -19.48 14.85
C ASN A 28 7.86 -18.12 14.48
N ILE A 29 7.18 -18.08 13.34
CA ILE A 29 6.30 -16.98 12.97
C ILE A 29 5.04 -17.14 13.83
N TRP A 30 5.01 -16.48 14.98
CA TRP A 30 3.79 -16.33 15.77
C TRP A 30 2.85 -15.37 15.05
N LEU A 31 2.03 -15.91 14.15
CA LEU A 31 0.77 -15.29 13.75
C LEU A 31 -0.23 -15.58 14.87
N LEU A 32 -0.43 -14.64 15.78
CA LEU A 32 -1.52 -14.69 16.77
C LEU A 32 -2.85 -14.38 16.05
N CYS A 33 -3.41 -15.37 15.36
CA CYS A 33 -4.83 -15.39 15.04
C CYS A 33 -5.58 -15.96 16.23
N GLY A 34 -6.05 -15.11 17.14
CA GLY A 34 -6.95 -15.49 18.21
C GLY A 34 -8.30 -15.97 17.65
N LEU A 35 -8.49 -17.28 17.61
CA LEU A 35 -9.78 -17.93 17.38
C LEU A 35 -10.57 -17.87 18.67
N LEU A 36 -11.52 -16.96 18.78
CA LEU A 36 -12.59 -17.04 19.78
C LEU A 36 -13.78 -17.77 19.14
N PHE A 37 -13.95 -19.02 19.53
CA PHE A 37 -15.19 -19.76 19.33
C PHE A 37 -16.24 -19.25 20.33
N PHE A 38 -17.29 -18.58 19.85
CA PHE A 38 -18.53 -18.44 20.61
C PHE A 38 -19.46 -19.56 20.17
N GLY A 39 -19.70 -20.47 21.09
CA GLY A 39 -20.76 -21.45 21.02
C GLY A 39 -22.12 -20.79 21.26
N CYS A 40 -23.00 -20.83 20.29
CA CYS A 40 -24.40 -20.50 20.48
C CYS A 40 -25.15 -21.72 21.05
N ASN A 41 -25.60 -21.58 22.28
CA ASN A 41 -26.56 -22.49 22.90
C ASN A 41 -27.98 -22.08 22.48
N THR A 42 -28.66 -23.01 21.80
CA THR A 42 -30.07 -22.85 21.44
C THR A 42 -30.94 -23.27 22.62
N SER A 43 -31.77 -22.36 23.12
CA SER A 43 -32.94 -22.73 23.93
C SER A 43 -34.20 -22.20 23.27
N ASN A 44 -35.08 -23.15 22.94
CA ASN A 44 -36.46 -22.95 22.46
C ASN A 44 -37.34 -22.19 23.48
N GLY A 45 -38.05 -21.20 22.97
CA GLY A 45 -39.13 -20.55 23.71
C GLY A 45 -40.14 -19.95 22.73
N GLN A 46 -41.16 -20.75 22.36
CA GLN A 46 -42.31 -20.26 21.60
C GLN A 46 -43.16 -19.32 22.47
N LYS A 47 -43.38 -18.07 22.05
CA LYS A 47 -44.57 -17.29 22.42
C LYS A 47 -45.19 -16.71 21.14
N LYS A 48 -46.44 -17.17 20.89
CA LYS A 48 -47.38 -16.61 19.93
C LYS A 48 -47.76 -15.19 20.39
N ASN A 49 -47.66 -14.20 19.52
CA ASN A 49 -48.40 -12.95 19.64
C ASN A 49 -48.98 -12.52 18.30
N LYS A 50 -50.20 -12.01 18.45
CA LYS A 50 -51.23 -11.72 17.45
C LYS A 50 -50.81 -10.61 16.48
N THR A 51 -51.14 -10.82 15.22
CA THR A 51 -51.14 -9.86 14.12
C THR A 51 -52.11 -8.70 14.33
N ALA A 52 -51.58 -7.47 14.12
CA ALA A 52 -52.40 -6.29 13.84
C ALA A 52 -52.01 -5.76 12.44
N PRO A 53 -52.96 -5.19 11.66
CA PRO A 53 -52.70 -4.87 10.24
C PRO A 53 -51.91 -3.56 10.07
N LEU A 54 -51.01 -3.58 9.10
CA LEU A 54 -50.22 -2.44 8.64
C LEU A 54 -51.08 -1.48 7.80
N PRO A 55 -50.86 -0.15 7.93
CA PRO A 55 -51.42 0.81 7.00
C PRO A 55 -50.65 0.80 5.65
N ALA A 56 -51.36 1.03 4.57
CA ALA A 56 -50.86 1.06 3.20
C ALA A 56 -49.76 2.14 2.99
N ALA A 57 -48.63 1.71 2.49
CA ALA A 57 -47.53 2.60 2.09
C ALA A 57 -47.86 3.34 0.79
N ALA A 58 -47.83 4.67 0.86
CA ALA A 58 -47.84 5.53 -0.29
C ALA A 58 -46.51 5.37 -1.10
N LYS A 59 -46.62 4.99 -2.36
CA LYS A 59 -45.53 5.03 -3.33
C LYS A 59 -45.09 6.48 -3.53
N LYS A 60 -43.82 6.78 -3.25
CA LYS A 60 -43.08 7.88 -3.82
C LYS A 60 -41.92 7.28 -4.63
N ASP A 61 -42.13 7.17 -5.90
CA ASP A 61 -41.06 7.06 -6.91
C ASP A 61 -40.26 8.34 -6.87
N SER A 62 -38.99 8.23 -6.59
CA SER A 62 -37.97 9.24 -6.93
C SER A 62 -36.61 8.54 -6.97
N THR A 63 -36.37 7.78 -8.02
CA THR A 63 -35.04 7.38 -8.44
C THR A 63 -34.46 8.49 -9.31
N ALA A 64 -33.98 9.56 -8.71
CA ALA A 64 -33.01 10.44 -9.35
C ALA A 64 -31.64 9.83 -9.14
N ALA A 65 -31.02 9.34 -10.20
CA ALA A 65 -29.59 9.02 -10.23
C ALA A 65 -28.80 10.28 -9.80
N PRO A 66 -27.72 10.15 -9.01
CA PRO A 66 -26.91 11.30 -8.65
C PRO A 66 -26.38 11.92 -9.95
N GLU A 67 -26.73 13.17 -10.15
CA GLU A 67 -26.25 13.99 -11.26
C GLU A 67 -24.73 14.03 -11.23
N MET A 68 -24.08 13.40 -12.22
CA MET A 68 -22.63 13.46 -12.37
C MET A 68 -22.26 14.90 -12.68
N VAL A 69 -21.77 15.63 -11.69
CA VAL A 69 -21.12 16.93 -11.91
C VAL A 69 -19.99 16.70 -12.89
N LYS A 70 -20.15 17.23 -14.10
CA LYS A 70 -19.13 17.18 -15.15
C LYS A 70 -17.87 17.83 -14.59
N PRO A 71 -16.73 17.11 -14.44
CA PRO A 71 -15.51 17.75 -13.98
C PRO A 71 -15.15 18.89 -14.93
N ALA A 72 -14.74 20.02 -14.38
CA ALA A 72 -14.15 21.10 -15.17
C ALA A 72 -12.98 20.52 -16.01
N PRO A 73 -12.75 21.04 -17.24
CA PRO A 73 -11.64 20.55 -18.06
C PRO A 73 -10.34 20.63 -17.25
N PRO A 74 -9.54 19.56 -17.25
CA PRO A 74 -8.34 19.51 -16.43
C PRO A 74 -7.40 20.65 -16.84
N ALA A 75 -6.89 21.40 -15.86
CA ALA A 75 -5.86 22.40 -16.08
C ALA A 75 -4.67 21.74 -16.80
N VAL A 76 -3.97 22.53 -17.65
CA VAL A 76 -2.76 22.05 -18.32
C VAL A 76 -1.73 21.64 -17.26
N LEU A 77 -1.09 20.49 -17.44
CA LEU A 77 -0.03 20.04 -16.52
C LEU A 77 1.15 21.03 -16.54
N ASP A 78 1.53 21.53 -15.37
CA ASP A 78 2.77 22.29 -15.21
C ASP A 78 3.97 21.35 -15.21
N THR A 79 4.59 21.17 -16.36
CA THR A 79 5.74 20.27 -16.53
C THR A 79 7.01 20.82 -15.88
N ALA A 80 7.16 22.14 -15.74
CA ALA A 80 8.29 22.73 -15.03
C ALA A 80 8.21 22.44 -13.54
N LEU A 81 7.04 22.63 -12.93
CA LEU A 81 6.81 22.25 -11.54
C LEU A 81 6.94 20.74 -11.34
N TYR A 82 6.43 19.91 -12.26
CA TYR A 82 6.59 18.46 -12.20
C TYR A 82 8.08 18.08 -12.09
N ASN A 83 8.90 18.57 -13.01
CA ASN A 83 10.34 18.29 -13.02
C ASN A 83 11.04 18.79 -11.75
N LYS A 84 10.70 20.00 -11.28
CA LYS A 84 11.22 20.54 -10.00
C LYS A 84 10.87 19.62 -8.84
N MET A 85 9.64 19.16 -8.75
CA MET A 85 9.21 18.25 -7.66
C MET A 85 9.90 16.87 -7.77
N VAL A 86 10.04 16.32 -8.97
CA VAL A 86 10.83 15.09 -9.17
C VAL A 86 12.26 15.27 -8.67
N MET A 87 12.94 16.36 -9.05
CA MET A 87 14.31 16.61 -8.59
C MET A 87 14.40 16.82 -7.08
N HIS A 88 13.42 17.49 -6.48
CA HIS A 88 13.33 17.62 -5.01
C HIS A 88 13.29 16.25 -4.31
N LEU A 89 12.56 15.25 -4.86
CA LEU A 89 12.56 13.88 -4.33
C LEU A 89 13.92 13.20 -4.44
N LEU A 90 14.75 13.62 -5.39
CA LEU A 90 16.08 13.08 -5.65
C LEU A 90 17.21 13.86 -4.94
N ASN A 91 16.89 14.78 -4.02
CA ASN A 91 17.85 15.71 -3.43
C ASN A 91 18.70 16.39 -4.51
N ASP A 92 18.05 16.83 -5.61
CA ASP A 92 18.64 17.47 -6.78
C ASP A 92 19.79 16.68 -7.46
N THR A 93 19.83 15.36 -7.21
CA THR A 93 20.90 14.49 -7.74
C THR A 93 20.32 13.21 -8.35
N ALA A 94 20.32 13.13 -9.67
CA ALA A 94 19.92 11.90 -10.39
C ALA A 94 21.00 10.81 -10.22
N LYS A 95 20.61 9.65 -9.71
CA LYS A 95 21.50 8.48 -9.52
C LYS A 95 20.69 7.17 -9.42
N HIS A 96 21.38 6.04 -9.50
CA HIS A 96 20.78 4.70 -9.36
C HIS A 96 19.57 4.44 -10.28
N GLY A 97 19.58 5.03 -11.50
CA GLY A 97 18.47 4.89 -12.44
C GLY A 97 17.25 5.77 -12.16
N TRP A 98 17.34 6.69 -11.19
CA TRP A 98 16.34 7.69 -10.89
C TRP A 98 16.70 9.08 -11.47
N PRO A 99 15.74 9.87 -11.99
CA PRO A 99 14.34 9.50 -12.20
C PRO A 99 14.19 8.49 -13.34
N VAL A 100 13.14 7.66 -13.26
CA VAL A 100 12.80 6.75 -14.37
C VAL A 100 12.21 7.56 -15.52
N LYS A 101 12.65 7.27 -16.74
CA LYS A 101 12.12 7.91 -17.94
C LYS A 101 10.68 7.44 -18.18
N ALA A 102 9.74 8.37 -18.17
CA ALA A 102 8.32 8.15 -18.42
C ALA A 102 7.71 9.37 -19.09
N ASP A 103 6.59 9.19 -19.78
CA ASP A 103 5.78 10.32 -20.24
C ASP A 103 5.20 11.08 -19.04
N TYR A 104 5.00 12.38 -19.22
CA TYR A 104 4.30 13.18 -18.21
C TYR A 104 2.89 12.64 -17.98
N PRO A 105 2.43 12.62 -16.71
CA PRO A 105 1.07 12.19 -16.40
C PRO A 105 0.02 13.12 -17.02
N LEU A 106 -1.21 12.65 -17.11
CA LEU A 106 -2.33 13.54 -17.45
C LEU A 106 -2.53 14.59 -16.35
N PRO A 107 -3.14 15.74 -16.68
CA PRO A 107 -3.52 16.76 -15.70
C PRO A 107 -4.37 16.17 -14.55
N GLY A 108 -4.21 16.72 -13.35
CA GLY A 108 -4.86 16.20 -12.13
C GLY A 108 -4.11 15.06 -11.44
N ALA A 109 -2.90 14.73 -11.90
CA ALA A 109 -2.00 13.80 -11.22
C ALA A 109 -1.65 14.30 -9.80
N ILE A 110 -1.67 13.39 -8.84
CA ILE A 110 -1.33 13.70 -7.44
C ILE A 110 0.19 13.77 -7.26
N LEU A 111 0.92 12.81 -7.81
CA LEU A 111 2.36 12.69 -7.66
C LEU A 111 3.11 13.36 -8.84
N PRO A 112 4.23 14.00 -8.62
CA PRO A 112 4.95 14.22 -7.34
C PRO A 112 4.52 15.49 -6.61
N PHE A 113 3.45 16.16 -7.03
CA PHE A 113 3.01 17.47 -6.50
C PHE A 113 2.59 17.41 -5.03
N ASN A 114 2.20 16.22 -4.56
CA ASN A 114 1.81 15.98 -3.18
C ASN A 114 2.49 14.72 -2.63
N ARG A 115 2.72 14.70 -1.32
CA ARG A 115 2.99 13.46 -0.57
C ARG A 115 1.69 12.93 0.00
N VAL A 116 1.44 11.64 -0.15
CA VAL A 116 0.30 10.95 0.44
C VAL A 116 0.71 10.38 1.80
N VAL A 117 -0.07 10.65 2.85
CA VAL A 117 0.11 10.04 4.18
C VAL A 117 -1.14 9.22 4.50
N ALA A 118 -0.98 7.92 4.60
CA ALA A 118 -2.07 6.95 4.70
C ALA A 118 -2.10 6.24 6.04
N TYR A 119 -3.30 6.03 6.59
CA TYR A 119 -3.57 5.02 7.60
C TYR A 119 -4.08 3.74 6.95
N TYR A 120 -3.45 2.63 7.31
CA TYR A 120 -3.70 1.30 6.75
C TYR A 120 -4.54 0.43 7.69
N GLY A 121 -5.34 -0.46 7.13
CA GLY A 121 -5.99 -1.51 7.91
C GLY A 121 -7.37 -1.91 7.44
N ASN A 122 -8.11 -2.53 8.36
CA ASN A 122 -9.46 -3.04 8.13
C ASN A 122 -10.33 -2.76 9.37
N PHE A 123 -11.56 -2.30 9.17
CA PHE A 123 -12.46 -1.92 10.29
C PHE A 123 -12.98 -3.10 11.11
N TYR A 124 -12.83 -4.34 10.62
CA TYR A 124 -13.23 -5.53 11.37
C TYR A 124 -12.12 -6.07 12.28
N SER A 125 -10.92 -5.49 12.24
CA SER A 125 -9.81 -5.99 13.03
C SER A 125 -9.02 -4.86 13.68
N THR A 126 -8.86 -4.96 14.99
CA THR A 126 -7.99 -4.07 15.79
C THR A 126 -6.50 -4.43 15.66
N HIS A 127 -6.17 -5.51 14.93
CA HIS A 127 -4.81 -6.03 14.78
C HIS A 127 -4.26 -5.95 13.36
N MET A 128 -5.09 -5.55 12.39
CA MET A 128 -4.68 -5.44 10.98
C MET A 128 -4.32 -4.01 10.57
N GLY A 129 -4.09 -3.14 11.54
CA GLY A 129 -3.68 -1.75 11.29
C GLY A 129 -4.59 -0.72 11.97
N VAL A 130 -4.14 0.54 11.91
CA VAL A 130 -4.71 1.65 12.67
C VAL A 130 -6.17 1.97 12.34
N LEU A 131 -6.64 1.64 11.13
CA LEU A 131 -8.03 1.94 10.73
C LEU A 131 -9.08 1.26 11.62
N GLY A 132 -8.79 0.06 12.12
CA GLY A 132 -9.68 -0.68 13.00
C GLY A 132 -9.36 -0.55 14.49
N GLU A 133 -8.22 0.07 14.84
CA GLU A 133 -7.71 0.11 16.21
C GLU A 133 -8.41 1.16 17.07
N TYR A 134 -8.80 2.28 16.46
CA TYR A 134 -9.41 3.41 17.18
C TYR A 134 -10.83 3.70 16.68
N PRO A 135 -11.68 4.35 17.52
CA PRO A 135 -12.93 4.92 17.04
C PRO A 135 -12.67 5.86 15.84
N PRO A 136 -13.62 5.95 14.89
CA PRO A 136 -13.39 6.67 13.63
C PRO A 136 -12.87 8.11 13.78
N ASP A 137 -13.46 8.91 14.63
CA ASP A 137 -13.06 10.33 14.77
C ASP A 137 -11.69 10.48 15.44
N GLU A 138 -11.34 9.59 16.39
CA GLU A 138 -10.00 9.54 16.98
C GLU A 138 -8.96 9.08 15.94
N MET A 139 -9.30 8.08 15.13
CA MET A 139 -8.45 7.61 14.03
C MET A 139 -8.16 8.73 13.04
N LEU A 140 -9.19 9.49 12.62
CA LEU A 140 -9.00 10.64 11.71
C LEU A 140 -8.14 11.74 12.33
N LYS A 141 -8.38 12.06 13.62
CA LYS A 141 -7.55 13.04 14.36
C LYS A 141 -6.08 12.63 14.39
N ARG A 142 -5.79 11.35 14.63
CA ARG A 142 -4.42 10.80 14.64
C ARG A 142 -3.79 10.85 13.24
N LEU A 143 -4.54 10.50 12.20
CA LEU A 143 -4.07 10.62 10.82
C LEU A 143 -3.67 12.07 10.49
N MET A 144 -4.54 13.03 10.82
CA MET A 144 -4.24 14.44 10.57
C MET A 144 -3.03 14.95 11.38
N ALA A 145 -2.79 14.40 12.57
CA ALA A 145 -1.58 14.71 13.33
C ALA A 145 -0.30 14.18 12.66
N GLU A 146 -0.35 13.00 12.02
CA GLU A 146 0.77 12.53 11.19
C GLU A 146 0.96 13.40 9.94
N VAL A 147 -0.13 13.77 9.25
CA VAL A 147 -0.07 14.69 8.10
C VAL A 147 0.67 15.98 8.46
N GLU A 148 0.38 16.58 9.62
CA GLU A 148 1.05 17.80 10.07
C GLU A 148 2.55 17.62 10.36
N LYS A 149 2.96 16.44 10.84
CA LYS A 149 4.40 16.14 11.03
C LYS A 149 5.13 16.11 9.68
N TRP A 150 4.52 15.51 8.65
CA TRP A 150 5.10 15.47 7.30
C TRP A 150 5.12 16.83 6.63
N ARG A 151 4.10 17.67 6.81
CA ARG A 151 4.07 19.07 6.33
C ARG A 151 5.22 19.89 6.93
N LYS A 152 5.50 19.68 8.22
CA LYS A 152 6.62 20.38 8.91
C LYS A 152 7.98 19.88 8.45
N ALA A 153 8.14 18.57 8.23
CA ALA A 153 9.42 17.98 7.83
C ALA A 153 9.81 18.32 6.38
N ASP A 154 8.84 18.49 5.48
CA ASP A 154 9.08 18.88 4.09
C ASP A 154 8.03 19.89 3.61
N PRO A 155 8.21 21.18 3.93
CA PRO A 155 7.26 22.23 3.56
C PRO A 155 7.14 22.45 2.05
N GLN A 156 8.09 21.97 1.24
CA GLN A 156 8.06 22.10 -0.21
C GLN A 156 7.10 21.12 -0.87
N THR A 157 6.75 20.02 -0.18
CA THR A 157 5.83 19.01 -0.71
C THR A 157 4.51 19.05 0.05
N PRO A 158 3.43 19.58 -0.53
CA PRO A 158 2.10 19.52 0.07
C PRO A 158 1.74 18.09 0.45
N VAL A 159 1.00 17.91 1.56
CA VAL A 159 0.65 16.59 2.08
C VAL A 159 -0.85 16.41 2.10
N ILE A 160 -1.33 15.31 1.51
CA ILE A 160 -2.73 14.91 1.53
C ILE A 160 -2.92 13.65 2.37
N PRO A 161 -3.99 13.57 3.17
CA PRO A 161 -4.33 12.37 3.93
C PRO A 161 -4.88 11.27 3.02
N ALA A 162 -4.73 10.01 3.46
CA ALA A 162 -5.34 8.87 2.79
C ALA A 162 -5.88 7.82 3.78
N ILE A 163 -6.96 7.15 3.38
CA ILE A 163 -7.43 5.93 4.02
C ILE A 163 -7.07 4.76 3.11
N HIS A 164 -6.18 3.88 3.57
CA HIS A 164 -5.76 2.69 2.84
C HIS A 164 -6.47 1.46 3.42
N TYR A 165 -7.60 1.13 2.81
CA TYR A 165 -8.51 0.11 3.30
C TYR A 165 -8.30 -1.24 2.61
N ILE A 166 -8.10 -2.32 3.39
CA ILE A 166 -7.97 -3.67 2.86
C ILE A 166 -9.36 -4.17 2.42
N ALA A 167 -9.66 -4.05 1.13
CA ALA A 167 -10.95 -4.42 0.55
C ALA A 167 -11.06 -5.93 0.25
N VAL A 168 -9.93 -6.57 -0.04
CA VAL A 168 -9.81 -8.02 -0.15
C VAL A 168 -8.68 -8.48 0.75
N THR A 169 -9.00 -9.26 1.77
CA THR A 169 -8.04 -9.69 2.80
C THR A 169 -7.65 -11.15 2.57
N ALA A 170 -6.36 -11.44 2.51
CA ALA A 170 -5.86 -12.81 2.57
C ALA A 170 -6.11 -13.42 3.96
N GLN A 171 -6.38 -14.71 4.03
CA GLN A 171 -6.68 -15.41 5.29
C GLN A 171 -6.11 -16.83 5.30
N GLY A 172 -5.84 -17.35 6.50
CA GLY A 172 -5.27 -18.69 6.70
C GLY A 172 -6.24 -19.85 6.44
N SER A 173 -7.55 -19.57 6.29
CA SER A 173 -8.60 -20.56 5.98
C SER A 173 -9.09 -20.41 4.54
N PRO A 174 -9.61 -21.50 3.92
CA PRO A 174 -10.07 -21.46 2.52
C PRO A 174 -11.16 -20.41 2.26
N GLY A 175 -12.02 -20.15 3.25
CA GLY A 175 -13.16 -19.26 3.13
C GLY A 175 -14.19 -19.74 2.08
N LYS A 176 -15.21 -18.93 1.85
CA LYS A 176 -16.21 -19.19 0.81
C LYS A 176 -15.55 -19.13 -0.57
N GLY A 177 -15.57 -20.21 -1.31
CA GLY A 177 -14.94 -20.33 -2.63
C GLY A 177 -13.50 -20.87 -2.62
N GLY A 178 -12.95 -21.30 -1.48
CA GLY A 178 -11.70 -22.05 -1.40
C GLY A 178 -10.43 -21.26 -1.76
N LYS A 179 -10.49 -19.91 -1.84
CA LYS A 179 -9.41 -19.08 -2.38
C LYS A 179 -8.53 -18.40 -1.30
N TYR A 180 -8.69 -18.76 -0.03
CA TYR A 180 -7.92 -18.19 1.07
C TYR A 180 -7.91 -16.66 1.10
N ARG A 181 -9.05 -16.07 0.75
CA ARG A 181 -9.27 -14.63 0.82
C ARG A 181 -10.71 -14.33 1.24
N LEU A 182 -10.93 -13.16 1.83
CA LEU A 182 -12.22 -12.63 2.21
C LEU A 182 -12.42 -11.26 1.54
N ARG A 183 -13.47 -11.12 0.75
CA ARG A 183 -13.89 -9.82 0.22
C ARG A 183 -14.69 -9.09 1.28
N MET A 184 -14.33 -7.86 1.58
CA MET A 184 -15.09 -7.05 2.50
C MET A 184 -16.44 -6.67 1.90
N PRO A 185 -17.51 -6.60 2.71
CA PRO A 185 -18.78 -6.05 2.26
C PRO A 185 -18.60 -4.63 1.73
N PHE A 186 -19.34 -4.28 0.69
CA PHE A 186 -19.29 -2.94 0.11
C PHE A 186 -19.60 -1.84 1.13
N THR A 187 -20.46 -2.09 2.10
CA THR A 187 -20.76 -1.16 3.21
C THR A 187 -19.52 -0.76 4.02
N GLN A 188 -18.47 -1.60 4.06
CA GLN A 188 -17.21 -1.25 4.71
C GLN A 188 -16.34 -0.37 3.82
N ILE A 189 -16.38 -0.56 2.51
CA ILE A 189 -15.74 0.34 1.54
C ILE A 189 -16.45 1.69 1.54
N ASP A 190 -17.80 1.69 1.53
CA ASP A 190 -18.61 2.91 1.66
C ASP A 190 -18.23 3.69 2.93
N LYS A 191 -18.06 2.99 4.07
CA LYS A 191 -17.58 3.61 5.32
C LYS A 191 -16.20 4.24 5.16
N ALA A 192 -15.25 3.59 4.48
CA ALA A 192 -13.93 4.16 4.24
C ALA A 192 -14.02 5.46 3.42
N ILE A 193 -14.86 5.48 2.39
CA ILE A 193 -15.10 6.66 1.56
C ILE A 193 -15.76 7.79 2.36
N GLU A 194 -16.76 7.49 3.17
CA GLU A 194 -17.42 8.50 4.01
C GLU A 194 -16.48 9.10 5.07
N LEU A 195 -15.58 8.29 5.63
CA LEU A 195 -14.55 8.78 6.55
C LEU A 195 -13.54 9.67 5.83
N ALA A 196 -13.11 9.27 4.63
CA ALA A 196 -12.18 10.05 3.82
C ALA A 196 -12.76 11.43 3.45
N LYS A 197 -14.04 11.52 3.11
CA LYS A 197 -14.72 12.80 2.81
C LYS A 197 -14.66 13.80 3.96
N LYS A 198 -14.65 13.36 5.22
CA LYS A 198 -14.61 14.25 6.40
C LYS A 198 -13.33 15.09 6.48
N ILE A 199 -12.25 14.65 5.83
CA ILE A 199 -10.91 15.25 5.91
C ILE A 199 -10.28 15.47 4.52
N ASP A 200 -11.06 15.47 3.45
CA ASP A 200 -10.60 15.58 2.06
C ASP A 200 -9.48 14.59 1.71
N ALA A 201 -9.61 13.36 2.22
CA ALA A 201 -8.63 12.29 1.99
C ALA A 201 -8.92 11.52 0.70
N VAL A 202 -7.87 10.98 0.09
CA VAL A 202 -7.99 9.95 -0.94
C VAL A 202 -8.16 8.56 -0.29
N VAL A 203 -8.65 7.60 -1.06
CA VAL A 203 -8.86 6.23 -0.60
C VAL A 203 -8.06 5.26 -1.47
N PHE A 204 -7.34 4.35 -0.85
CA PHE A 204 -6.76 3.20 -1.52
C PHE A 204 -7.56 1.95 -1.15
N LEU A 205 -7.95 1.17 -2.16
CA LEU A 205 -8.54 -0.14 -1.97
C LEU A 205 -7.46 -1.19 -2.21
N ASP A 206 -7.09 -1.88 -1.14
CA ASP A 206 -6.02 -2.88 -1.17
C ASP A 206 -6.57 -4.28 -1.46
N VAL A 207 -5.84 -5.02 -2.29
CA VAL A 207 -6.23 -6.34 -2.79
C VAL A 207 -5.14 -7.38 -2.47
N GLN A 208 -5.42 -8.22 -1.47
CA GLN A 208 -4.65 -9.38 -1.09
C GLN A 208 -5.32 -10.63 -1.66
N VAL A 209 -4.87 -11.10 -2.82
CA VAL A 209 -5.63 -12.08 -3.63
C VAL A 209 -5.72 -13.49 -3.02
N GLY A 210 -4.83 -13.87 -2.09
CA GLY A 210 -4.74 -15.26 -1.63
C GLY A 210 -4.45 -16.21 -2.80
N GLN A 211 -5.29 -17.22 -2.99
CA GLN A 211 -5.26 -18.13 -4.14
C GLN A 211 -6.23 -17.70 -5.27
N SER A 212 -6.72 -16.45 -5.23
CA SER A 212 -7.44 -15.80 -6.33
C SER A 212 -6.44 -15.10 -7.25
N THR A 213 -6.92 -14.22 -8.13
CA THR A 213 -6.09 -13.42 -9.05
C THR A 213 -6.57 -11.97 -9.10
N LEU A 214 -5.71 -11.05 -9.54
CA LEU A 214 -6.08 -9.65 -9.76
C LEU A 214 -7.23 -9.53 -10.77
N GLN A 215 -7.24 -10.40 -11.80
CA GLN A 215 -8.28 -10.45 -12.82
C GLN A 215 -9.68 -10.78 -12.26
N GLN A 216 -9.72 -11.54 -11.14
CA GLN A 216 -10.97 -11.89 -10.48
C GLN A 216 -11.40 -10.88 -9.43
N GLU A 217 -10.45 -10.15 -8.81
CA GLU A 217 -10.77 -9.29 -7.67
C GLU A 217 -10.92 -7.81 -8.06
N ILE A 218 -10.06 -7.25 -8.94
CA ILE A 218 -10.09 -5.83 -9.30
C ILE A 218 -11.41 -5.40 -9.96
N PRO A 219 -12.00 -6.15 -10.95
CA PRO A 219 -13.22 -5.72 -11.60
C PRO A 219 -14.43 -5.57 -10.66
N LEU A 220 -14.45 -6.30 -9.54
CA LEU A 220 -15.50 -6.18 -8.54
C LEU A 220 -15.48 -4.85 -7.78
N LEU A 221 -14.38 -4.13 -7.86
CA LEU A 221 -14.18 -2.81 -7.24
C LEU A 221 -14.41 -1.64 -8.22
N GLU A 222 -14.76 -1.91 -9.50
CA GLU A 222 -14.91 -0.89 -10.56
C GLU A 222 -15.77 0.27 -10.11
N LYS A 223 -16.95 0.02 -9.49
CA LYS A 223 -17.86 1.08 -9.04
C LYS A 223 -17.22 2.10 -8.08
N TYR A 224 -16.15 1.71 -7.40
CA TYR A 224 -15.37 2.60 -6.53
C TYR A 224 -14.17 3.20 -7.27
N LEU A 225 -13.50 2.40 -8.09
CA LEU A 225 -12.32 2.84 -8.84
C LEU A 225 -12.64 3.92 -9.89
N ILE A 226 -13.91 4.05 -10.30
CA ILE A 226 -14.36 5.17 -11.15
C ILE A 226 -14.53 6.50 -10.38
N MET A 227 -14.47 6.48 -9.04
CA MET A 227 -14.48 7.71 -8.24
C MET A 227 -13.10 8.39 -8.33
N PRO A 228 -12.99 9.69 -8.63
CA PRO A 228 -11.69 10.36 -8.82
C PRO A 228 -10.70 10.17 -7.68
N GLN A 229 -11.18 10.22 -6.43
CA GLN A 229 -10.39 10.12 -5.20
C GLN A 229 -10.06 8.67 -4.77
N VAL A 230 -10.54 7.65 -5.50
CA VAL A 230 -10.29 6.24 -5.13
C VAL A 230 -9.22 5.64 -6.01
N HIS A 231 -8.21 5.08 -5.41
CA HIS A 231 -7.03 4.48 -6.00
C HIS A 231 -6.95 2.98 -5.68
N LEU A 232 -6.00 2.28 -6.27
CA LEU A 232 -5.81 0.83 -6.09
C LEU A 232 -4.49 0.54 -5.40
N ALA A 233 -4.48 -0.45 -4.52
CA ALA A 233 -3.28 -1.09 -4.02
C ALA A 233 -3.34 -2.60 -4.24
N ILE A 234 -2.18 -3.21 -4.47
CA ILE A 234 -2.03 -4.65 -4.63
C ILE A 234 -0.88 -5.15 -3.77
N ASP A 235 -1.08 -6.31 -3.15
CA ASP A 235 -0.13 -6.87 -2.21
C ASP A 235 0.44 -8.21 -2.70
N PRO A 236 1.66 -8.20 -3.27
CA PRO A 236 2.34 -9.40 -3.75
C PRO A 236 2.59 -10.43 -2.65
N GLU A 237 2.79 -10.00 -1.37
CA GLU A 237 3.05 -10.91 -0.25
C GLU A 237 2.02 -12.03 -0.17
N PHE A 238 0.78 -11.71 -0.50
CA PHE A 238 -0.35 -12.65 -0.43
C PHE A 238 -0.78 -13.22 -1.78
N SER A 239 0.06 -13.15 -2.81
CA SER A 239 -0.19 -13.79 -4.10
C SER A 239 0.25 -15.26 -4.09
N MET A 240 -0.65 -16.16 -3.71
CA MET A 240 -0.37 -17.57 -3.47
C MET A 240 -0.49 -18.43 -4.74
N LYS A 241 0.21 -18.06 -5.82
CA LYS A 241 0.21 -18.77 -7.11
C LYS A 241 0.65 -20.24 -7.00
N THR A 242 1.43 -20.56 -5.99
CA THR A 242 1.91 -21.93 -5.71
C THR A 242 0.89 -22.82 -5.01
N GLY A 243 -0.31 -22.29 -4.69
CA GLY A 243 -1.33 -23.00 -3.93
C GLY A 243 -1.05 -23.12 -2.43
N ARG A 244 0.04 -22.49 -1.93
CA ARG A 244 0.33 -22.43 -0.48
C ARG A 244 -0.67 -21.53 0.23
N LYS A 245 -0.78 -21.69 1.56
CA LYS A 245 -1.63 -20.82 2.37
C LYS A 245 -0.97 -19.45 2.58
N PRO A 246 -1.72 -18.35 2.57
CA PRO A 246 -1.21 -17.04 2.98
C PRO A 246 -0.53 -17.09 4.35
N GLY A 247 0.57 -16.33 4.50
CA GLY A 247 1.36 -16.30 5.72
C GLY A 247 2.30 -17.50 5.92
N THR A 248 2.32 -18.50 5.03
CA THR A 248 3.29 -19.61 5.09
C THR A 248 4.51 -19.40 4.19
N ILE A 249 4.37 -18.58 3.18
CA ILE A 249 5.42 -18.10 2.29
C ILE A 249 5.12 -16.64 1.92
N ILE A 250 6.13 -15.92 1.48
CA ILE A 250 5.97 -14.63 0.82
C ILE A 250 5.58 -14.91 -0.64
N GLY A 251 4.50 -14.27 -1.10
CA GLY A 251 4.01 -14.40 -2.48
C GLY A 251 4.75 -13.50 -3.46
N THR A 252 4.32 -13.54 -4.73
CA THR A 252 4.98 -12.83 -5.83
C THR A 252 3.97 -12.36 -6.87
N PHE A 253 4.09 -11.11 -7.35
CA PHE A 253 3.56 -10.67 -8.63
C PHE A 253 4.68 -10.51 -9.65
N ASP A 254 4.43 -10.95 -10.87
CA ASP A 254 5.26 -10.62 -12.02
C ASP A 254 4.87 -9.25 -12.59
N ALA A 255 5.75 -8.63 -13.37
CA ALA A 255 5.41 -7.41 -14.10
C ALA A 255 4.11 -7.53 -14.90
N ALA A 256 3.76 -8.71 -15.40
CA ALA A 256 2.51 -8.95 -16.12
C ALA A 256 1.28 -8.77 -15.22
N ASP A 257 1.35 -9.15 -13.94
CA ASP A 257 0.26 -8.93 -12.96
C ASP A 257 0.08 -7.44 -12.67
N ILE A 258 1.20 -6.73 -12.47
CA ILE A 258 1.20 -5.28 -12.20
C ILE A 258 0.70 -4.51 -13.42
N ASN A 259 1.14 -4.92 -14.63
CA ASN A 259 0.66 -4.34 -15.88
C ASN A 259 -0.85 -4.56 -16.05
N TYR A 260 -1.38 -5.74 -15.71
CA TYR A 260 -2.83 -5.96 -15.74
C TYR A 260 -3.57 -4.96 -14.83
N ALA A 261 -3.12 -4.77 -13.61
CA ALA A 261 -3.74 -3.81 -12.68
C ALA A 261 -3.65 -2.37 -13.20
N SER A 262 -2.49 -1.98 -13.72
CA SER A 262 -2.27 -0.66 -14.33
C SER A 262 -3.12 -0.47 -15.58
N ASP A 263 -3.12 -1.43 -16.52
CA ASP A 263 -3.90 -1.37 -17.76
C ASP A 263 -5.41 -1.31 -17.47
N TYR A 264 -5.89 -1.98 -16.41
CA TYR A 264 -7.28 -1.87 -15.96
C TYR A 264 -7.62 -0.43 -15.53
N LEU A 265 -6.77 0.17 -14.70
CA LEU A 265 -6.94 1.58 -14.29
C LEU A 265 -6.86 2.53 -15.48
N VAL A 266 -5.94 2.32 -16.43
CA VAL A 266 -5.84 3.09 -17.68
C VAL A 266 -7.18 3.05 -18.44
N GLY A 267 -7.78 1.86 -18.55
CA GLY A 267 -9.09 1.67 -19.17
C GLY A 267 -10.18 2.52 -18.50
N LEU A 268 -10.20 2.55 -17.15
CA LEU A 268 -11.16 3.34 -16.39
C LEU A 268 -10.93 4.85 -16.58
N VAL A 269 -9.67 5.29 -16.48
CA VAL A 269 -9.32 6.72 -16.69
C VAL A 269 -9.78 7.20 -18.05
N LYS A 270 -9.51 6.45 -19.12
CA LYS A 270 -9.93 6.79 -20.49
C LYS A 270 -11.45 6.76 -20.64
N LYS A 271 -12.10 5.69 -20.16
CA LYS A 271 -13.55 5.49 -20.33
C LYS A 271 -14.38 6.55 -19.62
N TYR A 272 -13.94 6.96 -18.42
CA TYR A 272 -14.71 7.86 -17.55
C TYR A 272 -14.11 9.26 -17.45
N ASN A 273 -13.08 9.58 -18.25
CA ASN A 273 -12.36 10.86 -18.23
C ASN A 273 -11.92 11.27 -16.81
N LEU A 274 -11.24 10.36 -16.11
CA LEU A 274 -10.79 10.55 -14.74
C LEU A 274 -9.40 11.20 -14.69
N PRO A 275 -9.01 11.82 -13.56
CA PRO A 275 -7.61 12.15 -13.29
C PRO A 275 -6.80 10.84 -13.17
N PRO A 276 -5.46 10.92 -13.31
CA PRO A 276 -4.58 9.75 -13.14
C PRO A 276 -4.82 9.03 -11.83
N LYS A 277 -4.79 7.70 -11.89
CA LYS A 277 -4.91 6.83 -10.71
C LYS A 277 -3.55 6.47 -10.15
N ILE A 278 -3.45 6.34 -8.83
CA ILE A 278 -2.26 5.76 -8.20
C ILE A 278 -2.48 4.24 -8.07
N LEU A 279 -1.47 3.47 -8.48
CA LEU A 279 -1.35 2.04 -8.20
C LEU A 279 -0.22 1.86 -7.17
N CYS A 280 -0.58 1.55 -5.94
CA CYS A 280 0.37 1.21 -4.89
C CYS A 280 0.68 -0.30 -4.95
N VAL A 281 1.97 -0.66 -4.98
CA VAL A 281 2.45 -2.04 -4.98
C VAL A 281 3.32 -2.25 -3.75
N HIS A 282 2.87 -3.10 -2.83
CA HIS A 282 3.60 -3.44 -1.63
C HIS A 282 4.84 -4.28 -1.93
N ARG A 283 5.97 -3.97 -1.29
CA ARG A 283 7.21 -4.68 -1.58
C ARG A 283 8.26 -4.50 -0.48
N PHE A 284 8.68 -5.57 0.17
CA PHE A 284 9.79 -5.52 1.13
C PHE A 284 10.92 -6.51 0.83
N THR A 285 10.75 -7.39 -0.18
CA THR A 285 11.81 -8.24 -0.74
C THR A 285 11.87 -8.11 -2.26
N MET A 286 13.00 -8.47 -2.86
CA MET A 286 13.15 -8.44 -4.33
C MET A 286 12.17 -9.42 -5.00
N ASP A 287 12.00 -10.62 -4.44
CA ASP A 287 11.21 -11.70 -5.04
C ASP A 287 9.70 -11.44 -5.00
N MET A 288 9.23 -10.45 -4.24
CA MET A 288 7.82 -10.04 -4.27
C MET A 288 7.41 -9.46 -5.62
N VAL A 289 8.33 -8.85 -6.36
CA VAL A 289 8.08 -8.33 -7.71
C VAL A 289 9.15 -8.82 -8.66
N THR A 290 8.78 -9.62 -9.65
CA THR A 290 9.70 -10.12 -10.67
C THR A 290 9.58 -9.33 -11.97
N ASN A 291 10.67 -9.30 -12.75
CA ASN A 291 10.71 -8.63 -14.05
C ASN A 291 10.34 -7.13 -13.99
N TYR A 292 10.68 -6.40 -12.92
CA TYR A 292 10.29 -5.01 -12.71
C TYR A 292 10.56 -4.08 -13.90
N LYS A 293 11.63 -4.33 -14.69
CA LYS A 293 11.95 -3.57 -15.91
C LYS A 293 10.91 -3.71 -17.03
N ARG A 294 9.99 -4.68 -16.93
CA ARG A 294 8.89 -4.89 -17.88
C ARG A 294 7.58 -4.23 -17.41
N ILE A 295 7.58 -3.55 -16.28
CA ILE A 295 6.43 -2.77 -15.81
C ILE A 295 6.28 -1.58 -16.75
N LYS A 296 5.08 -1.44 -17.32
CA LYS A 296 4.72 -0.37 -18.24
C LYS A 296 4.27 0.85 -17.45
N LEU A 297 4.79 2.02 -17.81
CA LEU A 297 4.36 3.30 -17.25
C LEU A 297 3.42 3.99 -18.23
N HIS A 298 2.32 4.52 -17.71
CA HIS A 298 1.27 5.19 -18.47
C HIS A 298 1.00 6.58 -17.94
N ARG A 299 0.50 7.48 -18.79
CA ARG A 299 0.11 8.84 -18.39
C ARG A 299 -1.11 8.85 -17.47
N GLU A 300 -1.94 7.82 -17.56
CA GLU A 300 -3.18 7.60 -16.80
C GLU A 300 -2.96 6.99 -15.43
N THR A 301 -1.78 6.43 -15.16
CA THR A 301 -1.48 5.78 -13.88
C THR A 301 -0.12 6.21 -13.33
N GLN A 302 -0.03 6.26 -12.00
CA GLN A 302 1.19 6.58 -11.25
C GLN A 302 1.50 5.41 -10.33
N ILE A 303 2.60 4.70 -10.59
CA ILE A 303 2.97 3.49 -9.84
C ILE A 303 3.87 3.87 -8.66
N VAL A 304 3.49 3.42 -7.47
CA VAL A 304 4.26 3.55 -6.23
C VAL A 304 4.74 2.18 -5.80
N MET A 305 6.05 1.98 -5.64
CA MET A 305 6.63 0.82 -4.95
C MET A 305 6.74 1.16 -3.47
N ASP A 306 5.86 0.58 -2.65
CA ASP A 306 5.77 0.86 -1.22
C ASP A 306 6.57 -0.15 -0.41
N MET A 307 7.69 0.30 0.20
CA MET A 307 8.49 -0.55 1.09
C MET A 307 7.74 -0.77 2.41
N ASP A 308 7.08 -1.89 2.54
CA ASP A 308 6.17 -2.20 3.65
C ASP A 308 6.70 -3.24 4.66
N GLY A 309 8.01 -3.50 4.64
CA GLY A 309 8.66 -4.33 5.64
C GLY A 309 8.80 -3.63 7.00
N TRP A 310 8.54 -4.38 8.09
CA TRP A 310 8.74 -3.88 9.44
C TRP A 310 10.12 -4.19 10.00
N GLY A 311 10.54 -3.41 11.01
CA GLY A 311 11.78 -3.61 11.73
C GLY A 311 12.46 -2.31 12.16
N PHE A 312 13.62 -2.45 12.76
CA PHE A 312 14.41 -1.29 13.20
C PHE A 312 14.94 -0.47 12.00
N PRO A 313 15.28 0.82 12.20
CA PRO A 313 15.60 1.75 11.12
C PRO A 313 16.61 1.25 10.10
N ALA A 314 17.74 0.69 10.53
CA ALA A 314 18.77 0.22 9.60
C ALA A 314 18.29 -0.95 8.72
N LYS A 315 17.48 -1.88 9.26
CA LYS A 315 16.87 -2.97 8.49
C LYS A 315 15.93 -2.40 7.42
N LYS A 316 15.09 -1.43 7.79
CA LYS A 316 14.13 -0.82 6.87
C LYS A 316 14.81 -0.02 5.76
N VAL A 317 15.83 0.77 6.10
CA VAL A 317 16.66 1.47 5.10
C VAL A 317 17.31 0.49 4.14
N ASN A 318 17.85 -0.63 4.64
CA ASN A 318 18.44 -1.67 3.81
C ASN A 318 17.40 -2.32 2.88
N SER A 319 16.22 -2.69 3.40
CA SER A 319 15.13 -3.24 2.58
C SER A 319 14.67 -2.26 1.51
N TYR A 320 14.54 -0.99 1.84
CA TYR A 320 14.21 0.07 0.88
C TYR A 320 15.27 0.18 -0.21
N THR A 321 16.54 0.18 0.17
CA THR A 321 17.66 0.24 -0.78
C THR A 321 17.64 -0.94 -1.75
N ILE A 322 17.49 -2.15 -1.23
CA ILE A 322 17.57 -3.38 -2.03
C ILE A 322 16.32 -3.56 -2.90
N ALA A 323 15.12 -3.45 -2.32
CA ALA A 323 13.90 -3.84 -3.00
C ALA A 323 13.22 -2.69 -3.76
N VAL A 324 13.55 -1.42 -3.47
CA VAL A 324 12.89 -0.27 -4.09
C VAL A 324 13.87 0.64 -4.81
N MET A 325 14.92 1.13 -4.12
CA MET A 325 15.86 2.08 -4.73
C MET A 325 16.63 1.46 -5.90
N ASN A 326 17.16 0.23 -5.74
CA ASN A 326 17.97 -0.45 -6.76
C ASN A 326 17.13 -1.05 -7.91
N GLU A 327 15.82 -1.12 -7.75
CA GLU A 327 14.89 -1.58 -8.78
C GLU A 327 13.85 -0.49 -9.11
N PRO A 328 14.31 0.60 -9.77
CA PRO A 328 13.47 1.78 -10.00
C PRO A 328 12.30 1.48 -10.93
N VAL A 329 11.10 1.96 -10.54
CA VAL A 329 9.89 1.87 -11.38
C VAL A 329 9.36 3.26 -11.71
N GLN A 330 8.73 3.99 -10.76
CA GLN A 330 8.26 5.36 -11.01
C GLN A 330 8.30 6.25 -9.76
N PHE A 331 7.58 5.86 -8.71
CA PHE A 331 7.58 6.54 -7.41
C PHE A 331 7.80 5.54 -6.28
N THR A 332 8.15 6.04 -5.11
CA THR A 332 8.45 5.21 -3.95
C THR A 332 7.53 5.53 -2.79
N GLY A 333 7.23 4.49 -2.00
CA GLY A 333 6.52 4.58 -0.74
C GLY A 333 7.32 3.97 0.41
N PHE A 334 6.90 4.28 1.64
CA PHE A 334 7.52 3.76 2.86
C PHE A 334 6.50 3.59 3.96
N LYS A 335 6.39 2.38 4.48
CA LYS A 335 5.48 2.02 5.56
C LYS A 335 6.16 2.09 6.91
N LEU A 336 5.46 2.62 7.90
CA LEU A 336 5.88 2.75 9.29
C LEU A 336 4.92 1.99 10.20
N PHE A 337 5.45 1.24 11.16
CA PHE A 337 4.66 0.40 12.05
C PHE A 337 4.78 0.87 13.48
N TYR A 338 3.69 1.36 14.07
CA TYR A 338 3.67 1.85 15.45
C TYR A 338 4.13 0.82 16.48
N LYS A 339 3.80 -0.45 16.24
CA LYS A 339 4.12 -1.56 17.15
C LYS A 339 5.34 -2.35 16.71
N ASN A 340 5.43 -2.71 15.43
CA ASN A 340 6.41 -3.69 14.97
C ASN A 340 7.81 -3.08 14.74
N ASP A 341 7.91 -1.79 14.43
CA ASP A 341 9.22 -1.15 14.24
C ASP A 341 10.00 -0.95 15.54
N ILE A 342 9.33 -1.09 16.71
CA ILE A 342 9.91 -0.88 18.03
C ILE A 342 10.16 -2.15 18.84
N ILE A 343 9.86 -3.34 18.27
CA ILE A 343 9.96 -4.63 18.99
C ILE A 343 11.41 -5.03 19.24
N THR A 344 12.32 -4.75 18.30
CA THR A 344 13.70 -5.24 18.34
C THR A 344 14.60 -4.35 19.23
N PRO A 345 15.08 -4.81 20.39
CA PRO A 345 16.07 -4.05 21.17
C PRO A 345 17.37 -3.83 20.38
N PRO A 346 18.08 -2.72 20.57
CA PRO A 346 17.78 -1.60 21.50
C PRO A 346 16.82 -0.56 20.92
N TRP A 347 16.31 -0.77 19.72
CA TRP A 347 15.49 0.18 18.98
C TRP A 347 14.06 0.19 19.55
N LYS A 348 13.69 1.31 20.16
CA LYS A 348 12.36 1.49 20.78
C LYS A 348 11.60 2.66 20.20
N LYS A 349 12.02 3.16 19.04
CA LYS A 349 11.32 4.23 18.35
C LYS A 349 11.18 3.94 16.86
N MET A 350 10.05 4.31 16.31
CA MET A 350 9.80 4.37 14.88
C MET A 350 10.58 5.54 14.26
N MET A 351 10.96 5.45 12.99
CA MET A 351 11.60 6.56 12.28
C MET A 351 10.66 7.77 12.21
N THR A 352 11.22 8.96 12.44
CA THR A 352 10.50 10.22 12.24
C THR A 352 10.48 10.61 10.76
N PRO A 353 9.58 11.53 10.34
CA PRO A 353 9.58 12.06 8.97
C PRO A 353 10.97 12.58 8.52
N ASP A 354 11.66 13.35 9.37
CA ASP A 354 13.02 13.87 9.08
C ASP A 354 14.03 12.74 8.87
N GLU A 355 13.97 11.69 9.70
CA GLU A 355 14.82 10.51 9.55
C GLU A 355 14.54 9.76 8.25
N VAL A 356 13.28 9.63 7.84
CA VAL A 356 12.89 9.02 6.57
C VAL A 356 13.42 9.86 5.40
N LEU A 357 13.16 11.17 5.40
CA LEU A 357 13.54 12.06 4.30
C LEU A 357 15.06 12.23 4.16
N SER A 358 15.81 12.13 5.26
CA SER A 358 17.27 12.24 5.23
C SER A 358 18.00 10.96 4.89
N LYS A 359 17.40 9.79 5.18
CA LYS A 359 18.05 8.47 5.02
C LYS A 359 17.65 7.74 3.75
N LEU A 360 16.48 8.04 3.17
CA LEU A 360 15.98 7.34 1.99
C LEU A 360 16.22 8.14 0.70
N TYR A 361 16.56 7.42 -0.35
CA TYR A 361 16.73 7.95 -1.70
C TYR A 361 16.08 6.97 -2.71
N PRO A 362 15.20 7.44 -3.60
CA PRO A 362 14.51 8.74 -3.56
C PRO A 362 13.72 8.95 -2.27
N LYS A 363 13.40 10.22 -1.93
CA LYS A 363 12.45 10.50 -0.83
C LYS A 363 11.09 9.90 -1.19
N PRO A 364 10.44 9.12 -0.30
CA PRO A 364 9.15 8.54 -0.61
C PRO A 364 8.04 9.60 -0.69
N VAL A 365 7.17 9.48 -1.69
CA VAL A 365 5.99 10.34 -1.87
C VAL A 365 4.71 9.71 -1.31
N TYR A 366 4.77 8.45 -0.93
CA TYR A 366 3.69 7.72 -0.29
C TYR A 366 4.18 7.19 1.05
N ILE A 367 3.47 7.53 2.11
CA ILE A 367 3.79 7.11 3.47
C ILE A 367 2.59 6.36 4.05
N GLN A 368 2.83 5.17 4.55
CA GLN A 368 1.78 4.36 5.16
C GLN A 368 2.07 4.09 6.62
N TYR A 369 1.08 4.22 7.48
CA TYR A 369 1.15 3.88 8.91
C TYR A 369 0.24 2.69 9.23
N GLN A 370 0.84 1.72 9.98
CA GLN A 370 0.12 0.53 10.47
C GLN A 370 0.34 0.31 11.96
#